data_62419aa5a614d39f827e9ec9333ae357
#
_entry.id   62419aa5a614d39f827e9ec9333ae357
#
_cell.length_a   1.000
_cell.length_b   1.000
_cell.length_c   1.000
_cell.angle_alpha   90.00
_cell.angle_beta   90.00
_cell.angle_gamma   90.00
#
_symmetry.space_group_name_H-M   'P 1'
#
loop_
_entity.id
_entity.type
_entity.pdbx_description
1 polymer ?
#
loop_
_entity_poly.entity_id
_entity_poly.type
_entity_poly.pdbx_seq_one_letter_code
_entity_poly.pdbx_strand_id
1 'polypeptide(L)'
;MNYNVSMKSYIETEIQAKTLDTNPHSIIKEVLIELKKNMETLAYSIDNEPIISSIKSNAFSKSLTAIYILQSSLDFEKGGDIAQNLFDLYDYCKRGIMKGFTKRNSKLIYDAIPPIDEILDGWKQIAKNK
;
A
#
# COMPACT_ATOMS: atom_id res chain seq x y z
N MET A 1 11.75 5.89 -20.89
CA MET A 1 11.86 6.04 -19.42
C MET A 1 10.76 5.28 -18.72
N ASN A 2 11.07 4.65 -17.65
CA ASN A 2 10.08 3.91 -16.90
C ASN A 2 9.46 4.82 -15.84
N TYR A 3 8.24 5.24 -16.08
CA TYR A 3 7.50 6.13 -15.21
C TYR A 3 7.30 5.55 -13.80
N ASN A 4 7.01 4.23 -13.74
CA ASN A 4 6.79 3.55 -12.47
C ASN A 4 8.05 3.47 -11.61
N VAL A 5 9.22 3.33 -12.25
CA VAL A 5 10.50 3.31 -11.52
C VAL A 5 10.76 4.66 -10.85
N SER A 6 10.43 5.76 -11.52
CA SER A 6 10.59 7.10 -10.94
C SER A 6 9.69 7.29 -9.71
N MET A 7 8.44 6.81 -9.78
CA MET A 7 7.52 6.89 -8.65
C MET A 7 7.99 6.05 -7.47
N LYS A 8 8.47 4.84 -7.76
CA LYS A 8 9.01 3.96 -6.72
C LYS A 8 10.18 4.59 -6.00
N SER A 9 11.13 5.16 -6.75
CA SER A 9 12.30 5.82 -6.18
C SER A 9 11.90 7.01 -5.30
N TYR A 10 10.93 7.79 -5.74
CA TYR A 10 10.44 8.93 -4.98
C TYR A 10 9.89 8.50 -3.61
N ILE A 11 9.05 7.47 -3.60
CA ILE A 11 8.43 7.00 -2.36
C ILE A 11 9.46 6.37 -1.44
N GLU A 12 10.38 5.58 -1.98
CA GLU A 12 11.45 4.99 -1.18
C GLU A 12 12.32 6.07 -0.53
N THR A 13 12.64 7.11 -1.26
CA THR A 13 13.41 8.23 -0.73
C THR A 13 12.66 8.94 0.39
N GLU A 14 11.36 9.17 0.20
CA GLU A 14 10.52 9.81 1.21
C GLU A 14 10.44 8.97 2.49
N ILE A 15 10.27 7.66 2.33
CA ILE A 15 10.19 6.75 3.47
C ILE A 15 11.52 6.70 4.22
N GLN A 16 12.63 6.61 3.51
CA GLN A 16 13.97 6.61 4.11
C GLN A 16 14.23 7.89 4.89
N ALA A 17 13.79 9.02 4.36
CA ALA A 17 13.95 10.30 5.05
C ALA A 17 13.18 10.33 6.38
N LYS A 18 12.04 9.63 6.45
CA LYS A 18 11.25 9.54 7.67
C LYS A 18 11.84 8.58 8.69
N THR A 19 12.33 7.42 8.22
CA THR A 19 12.75 6.32 9.09
C THR A 19 14.23 6.33 9.41
N LEU A 20 15.03 6.95 8.56
CA LEU A 20 16.49 6.89 8.63
C LEU A 20 17.02 5.45 8.58
N ASP A 21 16.24 4.54 8.00
CA ASP A 21 16.53 3.12 7.95
C ASP A 21 16.49 2.65 6.51
N THR A 22 17.59 2.06 6.02
CA THR A 22 17.72 1.56 4.66
C THR A 22 17.51 0.05 4.55
N ASN A 23 17.19 -0.63 5.68
CA ASN A 23 16.94 -2.07 5.69
C ASN A 23 15.72 -2.38 4.82
N PRO A 24 15.84 -3.30 3.82
CA PRO A 24 14.70 -3.61 2.93
C PRO A 24 13.47 -4.08 3.68
N HIS A 25 13.64 -4.82 4.77
CA HIS A 25 12.51 -5.28 5.59
C HIS A 25 11.77 -4.08 6.21
N SER A 26 12.50 -3.11 6.73
CA SER A 26 11.92 -1.90 7.31
C SER A 26 11.23 -1.04 6.26
N ILE A 27 11.80 -0.98 5.05
CA ILE A 27 11.20 -0.23 3.95
C ILE A 27 9.85 -0.83 3.58
N ILE A 28 9.75 -2.14 3.43
CA ILE A 28 8.48 -2.81 3.12
C ILE A 28 7.46 -2.56 4.23
N LYS A 29 7.88 -2.66 5.49
CA LYS A 29 7.00 -2.38 6.62
C LYS A 29 6.45 -0.95 6.54
N GLU A 30 7.30 0.03 6.23
CA GLU A 30 6.87 1.42 6.11
C GLU A 30 5.92 1.62 4.93
N VAL A 31 6.15 0.92 3.81
CA VAL A 31 5.23 0.99 2.67
C VAL A 31 3.85 0.44 3.07
N LEU A 32 3.81 -0.65 3.83
CA LEU A 32 2.55 -1.21 4.34
C LEU A 32 1.83 -0.23 5.26
N ILE A 33 2.56 0.43 6.15
CA ILE A 33 2.00 1.45 7.05
C ILE A 33 1.42 2.61 6.25
N GLU A 34 2.16 3.09 5.25
CA GLU A 34 1.70 4.18 4.40
C GLU A 34 0.49 3.77 3.56
N LEU A 35 0.48 2.52 3.06
CA LEU A 35 -0.67 2.01 2.32
C LEU A 35 -1.93 2.04 3.18
N LYS A 36 -1.85 1.49 4.38
CA LYS A 36 -3.00 1.47 5.29
C LYS A 36 -3.48 2.88 5.58
N LYS A 37 -2.57 3.78 5.90
CA LYS A 37 -2.89 5.17 6.21
C LYS A 37 -3.60 5.85 5.03
N ASN A 38 -3.09 5.66 3.82
CA ASN A 38 -3.68 6.28 2.63
C ASN A 38 -5.03 5.65 2.29
N MET A 39 -5.21 4.35 2.50
CA MET A 39 -6.51 3.70 2.31
C MET A 39 -7.54 4.26 3.28
N GLU A 40 -7.17 4.44 4.55
CA GLU A 40 -8.05 5.03 5.56
C GLU A 40 -8.40 6.47 5.21
N THR A 41 -7.42 7.26 4.79
CA THR A 41 -7.64 8.64 4.36
C THR A 41 -8.57 8.70 3.15
N LEU A 42 -8.34 7.83 2.17
CA LEU A 42 -9.17 7.76 0.97
C LEU A 42 -10.61 7.41 1.32
N ALA A 43 -10.80 6.36 2.11
CA ALA A 43 -12.15 5.90 2.49
C ALA A 43 -12.90 7.01 3.25
N TYR A 44 -12.24 7.63 4.22
CA TYR A 44 -12.83 8.73 4.97
C TYR A 44 -13.19 9.91 4.06
N SER A 45 -12.30 10.25 3.11
CA SER A 45 -12.50 11.39 2.23
C SER A 45 -13.64 11.18 1.22
N ILE A 46 -13.89 9.93 0.85
CA ILE A 46 -15.02 9.62 -0.04
C ILE A 46 -16.34 10.03 0.62
N ASP A 47 -16.47 9.81 1.92
CA ASP A 47 -17.69 10.12 2.65
C ASP A 47 -17.75 11.58 3.11
N ASN A 48 -16.62 12.25 3.29
CA ASN A 48 -16.56 13.53 4.00
C ASN A 48 -16.01 14.70 3.19
N GLU A 49 -15.44 14.44 2.01
CA GLU A 49 -14.88 15.49 1.16
C GLU A 49 -15.71 15.67 -0.11
N PRO A 50 -15.63 16.86 -0.77
CA PRO A 50 -16.28 17.05 -2.06
C PRO A 50 -15.79 16.07 -3.11
N ILE A 51 -16.55 15.93 -4.21
CA ILE A 51 -16.18 15.06 -5.33
C ILE A 51 -14.76 15.36 -5.81
N ILE A 52 -14.43 16.64 -5.98
CA ILE A 52 -13.09 17.07 -6.38
C ILE A 52 -12.35 17.50 -5.12
N SER A 53 -11.36 16.71 -4.73
CA SER A 53 -10.59 16.93 -3.52
C SER A 53 -9.16 16.48 -3.74
N SER A 54 -8.21 17.37 -3.42
CA SER A 54 -6.78 17.02 -3.53
C SER A 54 -6.40 15.95 -2.50
N ILE A 55 -7.03 15.98 -1.32
CA ILE A 55 -6.80 14.97 -0.27
C ILE A 55 -7.18 13.59 -0.80
N LYS A 56 -8.35 13.48 -1.40
CA LYS A 56 -8.86 12.21 -1.95
C LYS A 56 -7.98 11.73 -3.09
N SER A 57 -7.66 12.60 -4.04
CA SER A 57 -6.84 12.24 -5.21
C SER A 57 -5.44 11.81 -4.80
N ASN A 58 -4.83 12.51 -3.85
CA ASN A 58 -3.50 12.17 -3.36
C ASN A 58 -3.50 10.82 -2.63
N ALA A 59 -4.50 10.58 -1.79
CA ALA A 59 -4.61 9.30 -1.07
C ALA A 59 -4.81 8.14 -2.04
N PHE A 60 -5.61 8.35 -3.08
CA PHE A 60 -5.82 7.35 -4.13
C PHE A 60 -4.51 7.02 -4.85
N SER A 61 -3.81 8.04 -5.32
CA SER A 61 -2.53 7.85 -6.04
C SER A 61 -1.48 7.18 -5.17
N LYS A 62 -1.35 7.62 -3.93
CA LYS A 62 -0.36 7.05 -3.00
C LYS A 62 -0.67 5.61 -2.66
N SER A 63 -1.95 5.26 -2.52
CA SER A 63 -2.35 3.88 -2.28
C SER A 63 -1.95 2.97 -3.43
N LEU A 64 -2.22 3.38 -4.66
CA LEU A 64 -1.87 2.58 -5.83
C LEU A 64 -0.36 2.45 -6.00
N THR A 65 0.38 3.52 -5.74
CA THR A 65 1.84 3.50 -5.83
C THR A 65 2.43 2.55 -4.78
N ALA A 66 1.90 2.57 -3.56
CA ALA A 66 2.34 1.66 -2.51
C ALA A 66 2.12 0.21 -2.91
N ILE A 67 0.96 -0.11 -3.48
CA ILE A 67 0.68 -1.48 -3.94
C ILE A 67 1.66 -1.88 -5.05
N TYR A 68 1.95 -0.99 -5.98
CA TYR A 68 2.92 -1.26 -7.03
C TYR A 68 4.29 -1.62 -6.43
N ILE A 69 4.74 -0.87 -5.43
CA ILE A 69 6.02 -1.14 -4.77
C ILE A 69 5.99 -2.52 -4.10
N LEU A 70 4.92 -2.82 -3.37
CA LEU A 70 4.79 -4.09 -2.68
C LEU A 70 4.78 -5.27 -3.66
N GLN A 71 4.04 -5.16 -4.75
CA GLN A 71 4.00 -6.23 -5.75
C GLN A 71 5.33 -6.39 -6.47
N SER A 72 5.99 -5.30 -6.82
CA SER A 72 7.27 -5.37 -7.53
C SER A 72 8.44 -5.81 -6.64
N SER A 73 8.27 -5.77 -5.33
CA SER A 73 9.31 -6.24 -4.40
C SER A 73 9.24 -7.73 -4.13
N LEU A 74 8.20 -8.42 -4.59
CA LEU A 74 8.05 -9.85 -4.36
C LEU A 74 9.05 -10.65 -5.19
N ASP A 75 9.63 -11.68 -4.56
CA ASP A 75 10.57 -12.60 -5.21
C ASP A 75 9.86 -13.95 -5.38
N PHE A 76 9.37 -14.22 -6.58
CA PHE A 76 8.60 -15.43 -6.85
C PHE A 76 9.48 -16.68 -6.86
N GLU A 77 10.77 -16.56 -7.14
CA GLU A 77 11.67 -17.70 -7.10
C GLU A 77 11.90 -18.18 -5.66
N LYS A 78 12.16 -17.23 -4.76
CA LYS A 78 12.41 -17.56 -3.35
C LYS A 78 11.14 -17.75 -2.55
N GLY A 79 10.12 -16.94 -2.86
CA GLY A 79 8.87 -16.93 -2.11
C GLY A 79 7.82 -17.92 -2.59
N GLY A 80 7.90 -18.37 -3.85
CA GLY A 80 6.98 -19.36 -4.39
C GLY A 80 5.51 -19.03 -4.16
N ASP A 81 4.81 -19.95 -3.52
CA ASP A 81 3.37 -19.79 -3.27
C ASP A 81 3.07 -18.63 -2.34
N ILE A 82 3.96 -18.33 -1.39
CA ILE A 82 3.76 -17.21 -0.48
C ILE A 82 3.79 -15.89 -1.26
N ALA A 83 4.76 -15.75 -2.17
CA ALA A 83 4.85 -14.54 -2.99
C ALA A 83 3.62 -14.40 -3.89
N GLN A 84 3.14 -15.49 -4.48
CA GLN A 84 1.94 -15.46 -5.32
C GLN A 84 0.71 -15.08 -4.50
N ASN A 85 0.57 -15.64 -3.31
CA ASN A 85 -0.56 -15.32 -2.43
C ASN A 85 -0.55 -13.84 -2.03
N LEU A 86 0.62 -13.29 -1.73
CA LEU A 86 0.75 -11.88 -1.41
C LEU A 86 0.41 -11.00 -2.62
N PHE A 87 0.89 -11.39 -3.80
CA PHE A 87 0.57 -10.66 -5.01
C PHE A 87 -0.94 -10.59 -5.23
N ASP A 88 -1.62 -11.72 -5.06
CA ASP A 88 -3.07 -11.80 -5.25
C ASP A 88 -3.81 -10.96 -4.21
N LEU A 89 -3.32 -10.93 -2.98
CA LEU A 89 -3.92 -10.15 -1.91
C LEU A 89 -3.75 -8.65 -2.18
N TYR A 90 -2.58 -8.23 -2.60
CA TYR A 90 -2.35 -6.83 -2.99
C TYR A 90 -3.22 -6.45 -4.19
N ASP A 91 -3.42 -7.37 -5.13
CA ASP A 91 -4.28 -7.14 -6.29
C ASP A 91 -5.74 -6.98 -5.87
N TYR A 92 -6.19 -7.79 -4.91
CA TYR A 92 -7.52 -7.64 -4.32
C TYR A 92 -7.69 -6.24 -3.71
N CYS A 93 -6.71 -5.78 -2.96
CA CYS A 93 -6.74 -4.44 -2.36
C CYS A 93 -6.78 -3.36 -3.44
N LYS A 94 -5.98 -3.52 -4.48
CA LYS A 94 -5.97 -2.57 -5.59
C LYS A 94 -7.35 -2.44 -6.24
N ARG A 95 -8.00 -3.57 -6.48
CA ARG A 95 -9.35 -3.56 -7.08
C ARG A 95 -10.35 -2.88 -6.16
N GLY A 96 -10.28 -3.14 -4.85
CA GLY A 96 -11.14 -2.49 -3.87
C GLY A 96 -10.94 -0.97 -3.86
N ILE A 97 -9.69 -0.53 -3.89
CA ILE A 97 -9.35 0.88 -3.91
C ILE A 97 -9.90 1.55 -5.19
N MET A 98 -9.67 0.92 -6.34
CA MET A 98 -10.11 1.49 -7.62
C MET A 98 -11.63 1.55 -7.73
N LYS A 99 -12.32 0.47 -7.36
CA LYS A 99 -13.78 0.44 -7.39
C LYS A 99 -14.39 1.39 -6.36
N GLY A 100 -13.82 1.41 -5.16
CA GLY A 100 -14.29 2.31 -4.11
C GLY A 100 -14.18 3.77 -4.50
N PHE A 101 -13.04 4.12 -5.11
CA PHE A 101 -12.83 5.48 -5.59
C PHE A 101 -13.79 5.84 -6.73
N THR A 102 -13.87 4.97 -7.74
CA THR A 102 -14.68 5.21 -8.93
C THR A 102 -16.17 5.26 -8.61
N LYS A 103 -16.64 4.36 -7.76
CA LYS A 103 -18.05 4.25 -7.40
C LYS A 103 -18.43 5.09 -6.18
N ARG A 104 -17.48 5.78 -5.59
CA ARG A 104 -17.66 6.55 -4.35
C ARG A 104 -18.24 5.69 -3.24
N ASN A 105 -17.69 4.50 -3.09
CA ASN A 105 -18.13 3.54 -2.09
C ASN A 105 -16.98 3.23 -1.14
N SER A 106 -16.95 3.91 -0.01
CA SER A 106 -15.89 3.77 0.98
C SER A 106 -15.82 2.38 1.57
N LYS A 107 -16.95 1.67 1.65
CA LYS A 107 -16.98 0.32 2.21
C LYS A 107 -16.04 -0.62 1.48
N LEU A 108 -15.95 -0.52 0.15
CA LEU A 108 -15.05 -1.36 -0.63
C LEU A 108 -13.59 -1.18 -0.23
N ILE A 109 -13.22 0.02 0.19
CA ILE A 109 -11.87 0.32 0.63
C ILE A 109 -11.67 -0.15 2.08
N TYR A 110 -12.62 0.15 2.97
CA TYR A 110 -12.55 -0.32 4.35
C TYR A 110 -12.47 -1.85 4.44
N ASP A 111 -13.18 -2.55 3.57
CA ASP A 111 -13.16 -4.02 3.55
C ASP A 111 -11.81 -4.58 3.09
N ALA A 112 -11.02 -3.80 2.39
CA ALA A 112 -9.70 -4.20 1.92
C ALA A 112 -8.57 -3.90 2.93
N ILE A 113 -8.86 -3.18 4.01
CA ILE A 113 -7.85 -2.82 5.01
C ILE A 113 -7.45 -4.00 5.90
N PRO A 114 -8.39 -4.84 6.43
CA PRO A 114 -8.00 -5.92 7.32
C PRO A 114 -6.91 -6.85 6.78
N PRO A 115 -6.92 -7.26 5.50
CA PRO A 115 -5.80 -8.05 4.97
C PRO A 115 -4.45 -7.35 5.10
N ILE A 116 -4.41 -6.04 4.90
CA ILE A 116 -3.16 -5.27 5.05
C ILE A 116 -2.72 -5.26 6.51
N ASP A 117 -3.64 -5.14 7.45
CA ASP A 117 -3.32 -5.24 8.88
C ASP A 117 -2.71 -6.59 9.23
N GLU A 118 -3.25 -7.67 8.68
CA GLU A 118 -2.72 -9.02 8.94
C GLU A 118 -1.28 -9.15 8.43
N ILE A 119 -1.01 -8.65 7.23
CA ILE A 119 0.35 -8.67 6.69
C ILE A 119 1.27 -7.84 7.58
N LEU A 120 0.82 -6.66 7.99
CA LEU A 120 1.61 -5.74 8.81
C LEU A 120 1.95 -6.39 10.16
N ASP A 121 0.98 -7.07 10.78
CA ASP A 121 1.20 -7.77 12.04
C ASP A 121 2.26 -8.87 11.88
N GLY A 122 2.21 -9.62 10.78
CA GLY A 122 3.21 -10.62 10.47
C GLY A 122 4.60 -10.03 10.34
N TRP A 123 4.72 -8.90 9.66
CA TRP A 123 6.01 -8.21 9.50
C TRP A 123 6.56 -7.72 10.83
N LYS A 124 5.71 -7.21 11.71
CA LYS A 124 6.12 -6.74 13.04
C LYS A 124 6.64 -7.90 13.89
N GLN A 125 6.00 -9.06 13.81
CA GLN A 125 6.43 -10.24 14.55
C GLN A 125 7.78 -10.75 14.07
N ILE A 126 8.02 -10.79 12.77
CA ILE A 126 9.30 -11.18 12.21
C ILE A 126 10.41 -10.27 12.72
N ALA A 127 10.17 -8.97 12.77
CA ALA A 127 11.14 -8.00 13.27
C ALA A 127 11.47 -8.24 14.73
N LYS A 128 10.48 -8.62 15.54
CA LYS A 128 10.70 -8.91 16.97
C LYS A 128 11.53 -10.15 17.21
N ASN A 129 11.43 -11.15 16.32
CA ASN A 129 12.10 -12.43 16.46
C ASN A 129 13.53 -12.42 15.94
N LYS A 130 14.01 -11.30 15.45
CA LYS A 130 15.40 -11.10 15.06
C LYS A 130 16.14 -10.34 16.17
#